data_ea57da664e076d8801e68e01983d160d
#
_entry.id   ea57da664e076d8801e68e01983d160d
#
_cell.length_a   1.000
_cell.length_b   1.000
_cell.length_c   1.000
_cell.angle_alpha   90.00
_cell.angle_beta   90.00
_cell.angle_gamma   90.00
#
_symmetry.space_group_name_H-M   'P 1'
#
loop_
_entity.id
_entity.type
_entity.pdbx_description
1 polymer ?
#
loop_
_entity_poly.entity_id
_entity_poly.type
_entity_poly.pdbx_seq_one_letter_code
_entity_poly.pdbx_strand_id
1 'polypeptide(L)'
;DQNTRSITPENIYAIAQDPSSTMWAGTASGIFAIPASVDFTRSNQCKRVVIPRNDGSGLGDYLLDNEQVNAIAIDGANRLWVGTASSGIYLLNQVGSIDDGNYTVETIAHFTTENSILPTNEIISIAIQKSTGEVFIGTGGGLVSYMSDAAQSEESFDNLYVYPNPVLPNYQGYITFKGMMDDTEVRIVD
;
A
#
# COMPACT_ATOMS: atom_id res chain seq x y z
N ASP A 1 29.85 14.74 -4.72
CA ASP A 1 30.01 13.39 -4.23
C ASP A 1 29.48 12.39 -5.27
N GLN A 2 30.29 11.39 -5.65
CA GLN A 2 29.89 10.40 -6.67
C GLN A 2 28.81 9.43 -6.16
N ASN A 3 28.53 9.43 -4.86
CA ASN A 3 27.57 8.53 -4.21
C ASN A 3 26.19 9.16 -3.98
N THR A 4 26.01 10.43 -4.29
CA THR A 4 24.72 11.12 -4.16
C THR A 4 24.24 11.63 -5.52
N ARG A 5 22.97 11.34 -5.84
CA ARG A 5 22.34 11.74 -7.11
C ARG A 5 20.96 12.30 -6.86
N SER A 6 20.57 13.28 -7.63
CA SER A 6 19.19 13.77 -7.65
C SER A 6 18.33 12.77 -8.40
N ILE A 7 17.34 12.22 -7.73
CA ILE A 7 16.41 11.22 -8.27
C ILE A 7 15.15 11.92 -8.81
N THR A 8 14.71 12.98 -8.14
CA THR A 8 13.59 13.83 -8.56
C THR A 8 13.86 15.27 -8.10
N PRO A 9 13.46 16.29 -8.85
CA PRO A 9 13.59 17.69 -8.46
C PRO A 9 12.52 18.15 -7.44
N GLU A 10 11.61 17.27 -7.01
CA GLU A 10 10.49 17.61 -6.15
C GLU A 10 10.79 17.40 -4.66
N ASN A 11 10.01 18.07 -3.82
CA ASN A 11 10.04 17.85 -2.38
C ASN A 11 9.49 16.45 -2.07
N ILE A 12 10.22 15.70 -1.24
CA ILE A 12 9.82 14.38 -0.76
C ILE A 12 9.28 14.52 0.66
N TYR A 13 8.07 14.06 0.88
CA TYR A 13 7.38 14.09 2.18
C TYR A 13 7.30 12.71 2.83
N ALA A 14 7.29 11.65 2.03
CA ALA A 14 7.21 10.26 2.51
C ALA A 14 8.10 9.34 1.69
N ILE A 15 8.66 8.32 2.34
CA ILE A 15 9.40 7.22 1.70
C ILE A 15 8.98 5.92 2.36
N ALA A 16 8.70 4.90 1.55
CA ALA A 16 8.46 3.54 2.02
C ALA A 16 9.11 2.53 1.06
N GLN A 17 9.49 1.36 1.58
CA GLN A 17 10.02 0.27 0.76
C GLN A 17 9.05 -0.92 0.83
N ASP A 18 8.72 -1.49 -0.32
CA ASP A 18 7.93 -2.69 -0.39
C ASP A 18 8.78 -3.98 -0.31
N PRO A 19 8.18 -5.16 -0.10
CA PRO A 19 8.90 -6.43 -0.06
C PRO A 19 9.68 -6.76 -1.34
N SER A 20 9.29 -6.19 -2.49
CA SER A 20 10.00 -6.34 -3.77
C SER A 20 11.21 -5.40 -3.89
N SER A 21 11.54 -4.67 -2.81
CA SER A 21 12.60 -3.66 -2.75
C SER A 21 12.38 -2.43 -3.62
N THR A 22 11.16 -2.21 -4.13
CA THR A 22 10.79 -0.94 -4.75
C THR A 22 10.67 0.13 -3.68
N MET A 23 11.31 1.27 -3.90
CA MET A 23 11.15 2.44 -3.04
C MET A 23 10.04 3.33 -3.56
N TRP A 24 9.11 3.68 -2.69
CA TRP A 24 7.99 4.57 -2.95
C TRP A 24 8.28 5.95 -2.35
N ALA A 25 8.15 6.99 -3.14
CA ALA A 25 8.37 8.37 -2.72
C ALA A 25 7.11 9.21 -2.91
N GLY A 26 6.58 9.76 -1.83
CA GLY A 26 5.49 10.72 -1.83
C GLY A 26 6.03 12.14 -2.03
N THR A 27 5.48 12.85 -2.99
CA THR A 27 5.94 14.18 -3.41
C THR A 27 4.82 15.22 -3.34
N ALA A 28 5.14 16.46 -3.72
CA ALA A 28 4.15 17.55 -3.85
C ALA A 28 3.15 17.31 -5.00
N SER A 29 3.46 16.42 -5.96
CA SER A 29 2.68 16.19 -7.17
C SER A 29 2.44 14.70 -7.45
N GLY A 30 2.19 13.93 -6.39
CA GLY A 30 1.86 12.52 -6.50
C GLY A 30 2.94 11.58 -5.97
N ILE A 31 2.94 10.37 -6.51
CA ILE A 31 3.80 9.27 -6.04
C ILE A 31 4.76 8.82 -7.14
N PHE A 32 6.00 8.57 -6.76
CA PHE A 32 7.03 8.01 -7.61
C PHE A 32 7.45 6.64 -7.10
N ALA A 33 7.73 5.74 -8.02
CA ALA A 33 8.34 4.46 -7.74
C ALA A 33 9.78 4.41 -8.27
N ILE A 34 10.67 3.89 -7.45
CA ILE A 34 12.08 3.71 -7.75
C ILE A 34 12.31 2.19 -7.75
N PRO A 35 12.48 1.56 -8.91
CA PRO A 35 12.67 0.13 -9.02
C PRO A 35 13.88 -0.38 -8.23
N ALA A 36 13.84 -1.63 -7.80
CA ALA A 36 14.99 -2.29 -7.15
C ALA A 36 16.21 -2.36 -8.08
N SER A 37 15.97 -2.48 -9.39
CA SER A 37 16.98 -2.54 -10.44
C SER A 37 17.56 -1.18 -10.84
N VAL A 38 17.23 -0.10 -10.11
CA VAL A 38 17.66 1.26 -10.46
C VAL A 38 19.18 1.36 -10.62
N ASP A 39 19.59 1.88 -11.76
CA ASP A 39 20.99 2.22 -12.04
C ASP A 39 21.23 3.70 -11.70
N PHE A 40 21.72 3.97 -10.51
CA PHE A 40 22.03 5.33 -10.04
C PHE A 40 23.13 6.03 -10.88
N THR A 41 23.75 5.36 -11.84
CA THR A 41 24.66 6.01 -12.80
C THR A 41 23.91 6.74 -13.92
N ARG A 42 22.61 6.48 -14.08
CA ARG A 42 21.74 7.09 -15.10
C ARG A 42 20.75 8.05 -14.46
N SER A 43 20.37 9.09 -15.18
CA SER A 43 19.29 9.99 -14.80
C SER A 43 17.91 9.40 -15.15
N ASN A 44 16.85 9.94 -14.52
CA ASN A 44 15.45 9.63 -14.83
C ASN A 44 15.05 8.14 -14.62
N GLN A 45 15.54 7.52 -13.57
CA GLN A 45 15.20 6.16 -13.22
C GLN A 45 13.92 6.05 -12.37
N CYS A 46 13.44 7.17 -11.81
CA CYS A 46 12.16 7.19 -11.10
C CYS A 46 11.01 7.15 -12.09
N LYS A 47 10.00 6.35 -11.78
CA LYS A 47 8.81 6.20 -12.60
C LYS A 47 7.61 6.79 -11.89
N ARG A 48 6.85 7.64 -12.56
CA ARG A 48 5.51 7.99 -12.14
C ARG A 48 4.57 6.82 -12.46
N VAL A 49 3.72 6.49 -11.52
CA VAL A 49 2.74 5.42 -11.71
C VAL A 49 1.62 5.92 -12.62
N VAL A 50 1.31 5.16 -13.66
CA VAL A 50 0.27 5.48 -14.64
C VAL A 50 -0.92 4.56 -14.42
N ILE A 51 -2.10 5.15 -14.30
CA ILE A 51 -3.38 4.42 -14.29
C ILE A 51 -3.97 4.50 -15.69
N PRO A 52 -4.17 3.35 -16.38
CA PRO A 52 -4.80 3.33 -17.70
C PRO A 52 -6.23 3.87 -17.64
N ARG A 53 -6.63 4.69 -18.61
CA ARG A 53 -7.98 5.26 -18.69
C ARG A 53 -9.06 4.24 -19.06
N ASN A 54 -8.70 3.13 -19.64
CA ASN A 54 -9.64 2.09 -20.11
C ASN A 54 -10.75 2.59 -21.05
N ASP A 55 -10.52 3.72 -21.73
CA ASP A 55 -11.44 4.36 -22.67
C ASP A 55 -11.11 4.06 -24.14
N GLY A 56 -10.16 3.15 -24.38
CA GLY A 56 -9.68 2.77 -25.71
C GLY A 56 -8.66 3.75 -26.31
N SER A 57 -8.32 4.84 -25.64
CA SER A 57 -7.33 5.82 -26.11
C SER A 57 -5.88 5.33 -26.01
N GLY A 58 -5.62 4.32 -25.18
CA GLY A 58 -4.26 3.88 -24.81
C GLY A 58 -3.50 4.89 -23.93
N LEU A 59 -4.19 5.92 -23.44
CA LEU A 59 -3.63 6.92 -22.52
C LEU A 59 -3.85 6.52 -21.07
N GLY A 60 -3.09 7.13 -20.16
CA GLY A 60 -3.26 6.99 -18.73
C GLY A 60 -3.03 8.31 -18.00
N ASP A 61 -3.54 8.38 -16.78
CA ASP A 61 -3.31 9.49 -15.86
C ASP A 61 -2.26 9.09 -14.84
N TYR A 62 -1.51 10.06 -14.33
CA TYR A 62 -0.59 9.79 -13.25
C TYR A 62 -1.36 9.61 -11.94
N LEU A 63 -0.98 8.58 -11.18
CA LEU A 63 -1.57 8.32 -9.87
C LEU A 63 -1.36 9.51 -8.94
N LEU A 64 -2.46 10.04 -8.39
CA LEU A 64 -2.49 11.19 -7.50
C LEU A 64 -1.80 12.43 -8.09
N ASP A 65 -1.97 12.66 -9.41
CA ASP A 65 -1.41 13.84 -10.09
C ASP A 65 -1.95 15.12 -9.44
N ASN A 66 -1.03 16.04 -9.11
CA ASN A 66 -1.32 17.29 -8.39
C ASN A 66 -1.79 17.13 -6.92
N GLU A 67 -1.67 15.94 -6.33
CA GLU A 67 -1.94 15.71 -4.92
C GLU A 67 -0.62 15.59 -4.14
N GLN A 68 -0.50 16.34 -3.05
CA GLN A 68 0.63 16.16 -2.15
C GLN A 68 0.46 14.90 -1.31
N VAL A 69 1.43 14.00 -1.41
CA VAL A 69 1.46 12.73 -0.66
C VAL A 69 2.35 12.88 0.57
N ASN A 70 1.72 12.92 1.75
CA ASN A 70 2.39 13.16 3.03
C ASN A 70 2.86 11.88 3.73
N ALA A 71 2.20 10.76 3.47
CA ALA A 71 2.49 9.50 4.14
C ALA A 71 2.29 8.30 3.22
N ILE A 72 3.18 7.31 3.33
CA ILE A 72 3.07 6.03 2.65
C ILE A 72 3.40 4.92 3.65
N ALA A 73 2.59 3.87 3.69
CA ALA A 73 2.88 2.65 4.43
C ALA A 73 2.52 1.43 3.58
N ILE A 74 3.24 0.33 3.81
CA ILE A 74 3.03 -0.94 3.10
C ILE A 74 2.46 -1.95 4.10
N ASP A 75 1.34 -2.57 3.76
CA ASP A 75 0.72 -3.59 4.62
C ASP A 75 1.21 -5.01 4.32
N GLY A 76 0.71 -5.99 5.10
CA GLY A 76 1.12 -7.38 4.98
C GLY A 76 0.75 -8.06 3.66
N ALA A 77 -0.19 -7.51 2.90
CA ALA A 77 -0.54 -7.98 1.55
C ALA A 77 0.16 -7.17 0.43
N ASN A 78 1.24 -6.45 0.77
CA ASN A 78 1.99 -5.61 -0.17
C ASN A 78 1.13 -4.51 -0.84
N ARG A 79 0.10 -4.01 -0.15
CA ARG A 79 -0.72 -2.89 -0.62
C ARG A 79 -0.17 -1.58 -0.07
N LEU A 80 -0.34 -0.50 -0.83
CA LEU A 80 0.08 0.84 -0.42
C LEU A 80 -1.07 1.57 0.26
N TRP A 81 -0.82 2.04 1.48
CA TRP A 81 -1.62 3.03 2.16
C TRP A 81 -1.01 4.40 1.92
N VAL A 82 -1.72 5.26 1.21
CA VAL A 82 -1.22 6.56 0.74
C VAL A 82 -2.06 7.68 1.32
N GLY A 83 -1.47 8.46 2.20
CA GLY A 83 -2.11 9.62 2.82
C GLY A 83 -1.74 10.91 2.09
N THR A 84 -2.76 11.72 1.78
CA THR A 84 -2.63 12.98 1.06
C THR A 84 -2.83 14.20 1.96
N ALA A 85 -2.44 15.37 1.48
CA ALA A 85 -2.63 16.63 2.22
C ALA A 85 -4.09 17.09 2.25
N SER A 86 -4.94 16.67 1.29
CA SER A 86 -6.29 17.23 1.15
C SER A 86 -7.36 16.23 0.71
N SER A 87 -6.97 15.09 0.19
CA SER A 87 -7.89 14.11 -0.45
C SER A 87 -8.10 12.84 0.37
N GLY A 88 -7.69 12.80 1.65
CA GLY A 88 -7.84 11.64 2.50
C GLY A 88 -6.80 10.56 2.26
N ILE A 89 -7.16 9.29 2.47
CA ILE A 89 -6.26 8.15 2.40
C ILE A 89 -6.74 7.14 1.36
N TYR A 90 -5.81 6.67 0.54
CA TYR A 90 -6.02 5.65 -0.48
C TYR A 90 -5.41 4.32 -0.04
N LEU A 91 -6.13 3.23 -0.29
CA LEU A 91 -5.61 1.88 -0.25
C LEU A 91 -5.48 1.38 -1.69
N LEU A 92 -4.27 1.06 -2.09
CA LEU A 92 -3.91 0.74 -3.46
C LEU A 92 -3.33 -0.66 -3.56
N ASN A 93 -3.78 -1.43 -4.54
CA ASN A 93 -3.19 -2.72 -4.89
C ASN A 93 -2.18 -2.56 -6.00
N GLN A 94 -1.03 -3.18 -5.86
CA GLN A 94 0.02 -3.22 -6.88
C GLN A 94 -0.23 -4.41 -7.81
N VAL A 95 -0.21 -4.18 -9.12
CA VAL A 95 -0.40 -5.23 -10.14
C VAL A 95 0.77 -5.20 -11.11
N GLY A 96 1.46 -6.32 -11.22
CA GLY A 96 2.64 -6.46 -12.08
C GLY A 96 3.94 -5.98 -11.43
N SER A 97 4.98 -5.85 -12.25
CA SER A 97 6.31 -5.41 -11.83
C SER A 97 6.69 -4.10 -12.49
N ILE A 98 7.21 -3.18 -11.69
CA ILE A 98 7.67 -1.88 -12.19
C ILE A 98 8.93 -2.01 -13.06
N ASP A 99 9.73 -3.04 -12.82
CA ASP A 99 10.93 -3.33 -13.59
C ASP A 99 10.62 -3.78 -15.01
N ASP A 100 9.53 -4.54 -15.18
CA ASP A 100 9.12 -5.12 -16.47
C ASP A 100 8.31 -4.15 -17.34
N GLY A 101 7.94 -2.98 -16.82
CA GLY A 101 7.13 -2.00 -17.52
C GLY A 101 5.63 -2.36 -17.61
N ASN A 102 5.22 -3.48 -17.04
CA ASN A 102 3.82 -3.94 -16.96
C ASN A 102 3.24 -3.68 -15.57
N TYR A 103 3.45 -2.48 -15.05
CA TYR A 103 3.02 -2.11 -13.73
C TYR A 103 1.80 -1.19 -13.78
N THR A 104 0.81 -1.49 -12.97
CA THR A 104 -0.34 -0.63 -12.71
C THR A 104 -0.71 -0.69 -11.23
N VAL A 105 -1.56 0.24 -10.82
CA VAL A 105 -2.08 0.32 -9.46
C VAL A 105 -3.60 0.42 -9.55
N GLU A 106 -4.29 -0.38 -8.74
CA GLU A 106 -5.74 -0.38 -8.60
C GLU A 106 -6.13 0.22 -7.25
N THR A 107 -7.10 1.14 -7.26
CA THR A 107 -7.64 1.67 -6.02
C THR A 107 -8.62 0.66 -5.43
N ILE A 108 -8.27 0.08 -4.27
CA ILE A 108 -9.15 -0.81 -3.50
C ILE A 108 -10.16 0.01 -2.72
N ALA A 109 -9.69 1.07 -2.05
CA ALA A 109 -10.53 1.95 -1.24
C ALA A 109 -9.97 3.37 -1.20
N HIS A 110 -10.88 4.32 -1.02
CA HIS A 110 -10.56 5.72 -0.80
C HIS A 110 -11.42 6.23 0.37
N PHE A 111 -10.78 6.58 1.47
CA PHE A 111 -11.44 7.06 2.68
C PHE A 111 -11.30 8.58 2.80
N THR A 112 -12.42 9.22 3.02
CA THR A 112 -12.54 10.67 3.23
C THR A 112 -13.44 10.95 4.44
N THR A 113 -13.55 12.21 4.83
CA THR A 113 -14.50 12.65 5.86
C THR A 113 -15.96 12.39 5.49
N GLU A 114 -16.27 12.19 4.22
CA GLU A 114 -17.62 11.95 3.72
C GLU A 114 -18.06 10.49 3.85
N ASN A 115 -17.12 9.55 3.79
CA ASN A 115 -17.40 8.12 3.75
C ASN A 115 -16.74 7.30 4.86
N SER A 116 -16.07 7.95 5.80
CA SER A 116 -15.35 7.29 6.89
C SER A 116 -15.35 8.12 8.17
N ILE A 117 -14.69 7.60 9.21
CA ILE A 117 -14.54 8.28 10.52
C ILE A 117 -13.36 9.27 10.55
N LEU A 118 -12.75 9.57 9.41
CA LEU A 118 -11.63 10.52 9.34
C LEU A 118 -12.09 11.90 9.84
N PRO A 119 -11.38 12.52 10.82
CA PRO A 119 -11.73 13.85 11.31
C PRO A 119 -11.46 14.95 10.27
N THR A 120 -10.44 14.73 9.42
CA THR A 120 -10.10 15.61 8.29
C THR A 120 -9.53 14.79 7.16
N ASN A 121 -9.53 15.34 5.94
CA ASN A 121 -8.87 14.74 4.78
C ASN A 121 -7.35 15.00 4.75
N GLU A 122 -6.84 15.80 5.68
CA GLU A 122 -5.41 16.02 5.84
C GLU A 122 -4.78 14.86 6.59
N ILE A 123 -4.08 14.01 5.88
CA ILE A 123 -3.32 12.88 6.45
C ILE A 123 -1.90 13.35 6.68
N ILE A 124 -1.39 13.14 7.90
CA ILE A 124 -0.04 13.55 8.30
C ILE A 124 0.89 12.34 8.36
N SER A 125 0.40 11.21 8.90
CA SER A 125 1.22 10.02 9.10
C SER A 125 0.38 8.75 9.08
N ILE A 126 1.02 7.63 8.71
CA ILE A 126 0.42 6.30 8.72
C ILE A 126 1.42 5.34 9.38
N ALA A 127 0.92 4.50 10.28
CA ALA A 127 1.68 3.40 10.87
C ALA A 127 0.82 2.14 10.88
N ILE A 128 1.42 1.00 10.59
CA ILE A 128 0.73 -0.29 10.55
C ILE A 128 1.30 -1.20 11.62
N GLN A 129 0.43 -1.71 12.48
CA GLN A 129 0.78 -2.77 13.42
C GLN A 129 0.84 -4.10 12.66
N LYS A 130 2.04 -4.56 12.39
CA LYS A 130 2.29 -5.70 11.50
C LYS A 130 1.56 -6.97 11.92
N SER A 131 1.53 -7.28 13.22
CA SER A 131 0.93 -8.51 13.75
C SER A 131 -0.59 -8.56 13.66
N THR A 132 -1.27 -7.42 13.67
CA THR A 132 -2.74 -7.35 13.63
C THR A 132 -3.29 -6.83 12.31
N GLY A 133 -2.47 -6.13 11.53
CA GLY A 133 -2.90 -5.41 10.34
C GLY A 133 -3.63 -4.09 10.67
N GLU A 134 -3.67 -3.66 11.95
CA GLU A 134 -4.29 -2.41 12.33
C GLU A 134 -3.49 -1.21 11.80
N VAL A 135 -4.16 -0.34 11.05
CA VAL A 135 -3.60 0.86 10.44
C VAL A 135 -3.96 2.07 11.27
N PHE A 136 -2.96 2.73 11.83
CA PHE A 136 -3.10 3.97 12.58
C PHE A 136 -2.87 5.16 11.66
N ILE A 137 -3.81 6.10 11.64
CA ILE A 137 -3.85 7.23 10.71
C ILE A 137 -3.84 8.51 11.54
N GLY A 138 -2.72 9.22 11.51
CA GLY A 138 -2.59 10.57 12.09
C GLY A 138 -3.06 11.61 11.11
N THR A 139 -4.00 12.45 11.54
CA THR A 139 -4.61 13.49 10.73
C THR A 139 -4.45 14.86 11.39
N GLY A 140 -4.72 15.95 10.67
CA GLY A 140 -4.78 17.30 11.25
C GLY A 140 -5.84 17.47 12.35
N GLY A 141 -6.83 16.56 12.42
CA GLY A 141 -7.91 16.59 13.41
C GLY A 141 -7.80 15.52 14.51
N GLY A 142 -6.78 14.67 14.51
CA GLY A 142 -6.58 13.63 15.51
C GLY A 142 -6.11 12.30 14.94
N LEU A 143 -6.10 11.27 15.79
CA LEU A 143 -5.68 9.90 15.44
C LEU A 143 -6.90 9.00 15.33
N VAL A 144 -6.97 8.22 14.26
CA VAL A 144 -7.95 7.14 14.07
C VAL A 144 -7.23 5.85 13.71
N SER A 145 -7.90 4.71 13.88
CA SER A 145 -7.39 3.43 13.40
C SER A 145 -8.43 2.71 12.53
N TYR A 146 -7.91 1.88 11.64
CA TYR A 146 -8.69 1.01 10.76
C TYR A 146 -8.14 -0.41 10.84
N MET A 147 -9.00 -1.38 11.13
CA MET A 147 -8.62 -2.79 11.14
C MET A 147 -8.60 -3.31 9.69
N SER A 148 -7.41 -3.45 9.14
CA SER A 148 -7.21 -4.02 7.81
C SER A 148 -7.33 -5.55 7.86
N ASP A 149 -7.64 -6.14 6.71
CA ASP A 149 -7.67 -7.60 6.49
C ASP A 149 -6.29 -8.19 6.18
N ALA A 150 -5.25 -7.36 6.10
CA ALA A 150 -3.88 -7.74 5.79
C ALA A 150 -2.96 -7.56 6.99
N ALA A 151 -2.79 -8.61 7.78
CA ALA A 151 -1.69 -8.74 8.73
C ALA A 151 -0.42 -9.22 8.01
N GLN A 152 0.75 -8.90 8.55
CA GLN A 152 1.99 -9.49 8.04
C GLN A 152 2.02 -10.99 8.37
N SER A 153 2.57 -11.79 7.46
CA SER A 153 2.83 -13.21 7.71
C SER A 153 3.73 -13.44 8.92
N GLU A 154 3.52 -14.54 9.59
CA GLU A 154 4.39 -14.99 10.69
C GLU A 154 5.69 -15.57 10.12
N GLU A 155 6.75 -15.55 10.93
CA GLU A 155 8.03 -16.18 10.57
C GLU A 155 8.05 -17.69 10.88
N SER A 156 7.06 -18.19 11.63
CA SER A 156 6.89 -19.59 11.99
C SER A 156 5.42 -19.96 12.14
N PHE A 157 5.10 -21.25 12.10
CA PHE A 157 3.75 -21.77 12.34
C PHE A 157 3.39 -21.93 13.82
N ASP A 158 4.15 -21.36 14.75
CA ASP A 158 3.93 -21.54 16.19
C ASP A 158 2.56 -21.05 16.67
N ASN A 159 2.01 -20.05 15.97
CA ASN A 159 0.71 -19.46 16.28
C ASN A 159 -0.37 -19.79 15.25
N LEU A 160 -0.19 -20.87 14.47
CA LEU A 160 -1.18 -21.26 13.47
C LEU A 160 -2.47 -21.74 14.13
N TYR A 161 -3.58 -21.10 13.81
CA TYR A 161 -4.90 -21.56 14.23
C TYR A 161 -5.98 -21.19 13.21
N VAL A 162 -7.07 -21.98 13.26
CA VAL A 162 -8.22 -21.85 12.37
C VAL A 162 -9.47 -21.65 13.20
N TYR A 163 -10.33 -20.72 12.81
CA TYR A 163 -11.62 -20.52 13.47
C TYR A 163 -12.74 -20.18 12.49
N PRO A 164 -13.99 -20.51 12.81
CA PRO A 164 -14.38 -21.39 13.91
C PRO A 164 -13.87 -22.82 13.71
N ASN A 165 -13.51 -23.48 14.80
CA ASN A 165 -13.14 -24.88 14.81
C ASN A 165 -13.76 -25.53 16.07
N PRO A 166 -14.75 -26.47 15.93
CA PRO A 166 -15.28 -27.00 14.68
C PRO A 166 -16.21 -26.02 13.94
N VAL A 167 -16.32 -26.22 12.62
CA VAL A 167 -17.33 -25.53 11.79
C VAL A 167 -18.66 -26.26 11.94
N LEU A 168 -19.69 -25.57 12.44
CA LEU A 168 -21.03 -26.15 12.59
C LEU A 168 -21.75 -26.24 11.24
N PRO A 169 -22.63 -27.23 11.02
CA PRO A 169 -23.30 -27.44 9.73
C PRO A 169 -24.14 -26.25 9.23
N ASN A 170 -24.59 -25.38 10.12
CA ASN A 170 -25.40 -24.19 9.81
C ASN A 170 -24.57 -22.89 9.75
N TYR A 171 -23.25 -22.97 9.85
CA TYR A 171 -22.38 -21.82 9.80
C TYR A 171 -22.32 -21.26 8.36
N GLN A 172 -22.53 -19.95 8.22
CA GLN A 172 -22.55 -19.24 6.94
C GLN A 172 -21.43 -18.17 6.82
N GLY A 173 -20.55 -18.10 7.82
CA GLY A 173 -19.45 -17.15 7.85
C GLY A 173 -18.17 -17.67 7.17
N TYR A 174 -17.11 -16.88 7.24
CA TYR A 174 -15.80 -17.25 6.73
C TYR A 174 -15.04 -18.14 7.72
N ILE A 175 -14.27 -19.09 7.17
CA ILE A 175 -13.23 -19.79 7.93
C ILE A 175 -11.97 -18.97 7.85
N THR A 176 -11.44 -18.57 8.99
CA THR A 176 -10.25 -17.73 9.07
C THR A 176 -9.06 -18.56 9.53
N PHE A 177 -7.98 -18.47 8.78
CA PHE A 177 -6.67 -19.01 9.13
C PHE A 177 -5.79 -17.87 9.64
N LYS A 178 -5.14 -18.03 10.79
CA LYS A 178 -4.18 -17.06 11.34
C LYS A 178 -2.85 -17.72 11.66
N GLY A 179 -1.77 -16.92 11.66
CA GLY A 179 -0.42 -17.41 11.96
C GLY A 179 0.19 -18.17 10.80
N MET A 180 -0.17 -17.84 9.57
CA MET A 180 0.44 -18.42 8.37
C MET A 180 1.74 -17.68 8.01
N MET A 181 2.66 -18.41 7.43
CA MET A 181 3.86 -17.89 6.78
C MET A 181 3.54 -17.42 5.34
N ASP A 182 4.42 -16.65 4.74
CA ASP A 182 4.34 -16.32 3.31
C ASP A 182 4.32 -17.60 2.46
N ASP A 183 3.65 -17.55 1.33
CA ASP A 183 3.52 -18.66 0.37
C ASP A 183 2.94 -19.95 0.95
N THR A 184 2.17 -19.87 2.05
CA THR A 184 1.53 -21.04 2.66
C THR A 184 0.39 -21.56 1.79
N GLU A 185 0.47 -22.83 1.39
CA GLU A 185 -0.63 -23.54 0.74
C GLU A 185 -1.57 -24.13 1.80
N VAL A 186 -2.87 -23.79 1.73
CA VAL A 186 -3.90 -24.34 2.60
C VAL A 186 -4.71 -25.39 1.85
N ARG A 187 -4.78 -26.60 2.38
CA ARG A 187 -5.62 -27.68 1.84
C ARG A 187 -6.67 -28.07 2.86
N ILE A 188 -7.93 -28.01 2.46
CA ILE A 188 -9.06 -28.53 3.24
C ILE A 188 -9.33 -29.95 2.75
N VAL A 189 -9.27 -30.90 3.66
CA VAL A 189 -9.53 -32.31 3.37
C VAL A 189 -10.65 -32.81 4.28
N ASP A 190 -11.47 -33.74 3.79
CA ASP A 190 -12.55 -34.44 4.51
C ASP A 190 -12.09 -35.82 5.02
#